data_412f78531bf7fea71fae9394882c6864
#
_entry.id   412f78531bf7fea71fae9394882c6864
#
_cell.length_a   1.000
_cell.length_b   1.000
_cell.length_c   1.000
_cell.angle_alpha   90.00
_cell.angle_beta   90.00
_cell.angle_gamma   90.00
#
_symmetry.space_group_name_H-M   'P 1'
#
loop_
_entity.id
_entity.type
_entity.pdbx_description
1 polymer ?
#
loop_
_entity_poly.entity_id
_entity_poly.type
_entity_poly.pdbx_seq_one_letter_code
_entity_poly.pdbx_strand_id
1 'polypeptide(L)'
;MGLGTKGSLGYGFSGQIRQPSFARESMLTLYSYPELFGVADNNGYGLKVFAFLRLCSMPFQHEHVFDASSAPRQQLPYIVDDGESIGDSQIIIAHLFSKYRLTIDDGLTGAQRDTDHLITRMLDDLYWVMSYSRWRDERFWPHFRDALLKQHSSLTEDGLRKAREFNLQRYYFQGIGRYEPDAAYERGLADLQVLAHLVPEGGYVHGSKPTSVDAGIYGFIANIHFYDIDTPLKQFVSSHANLVQHCSALHAEVTACRGTEA
;
A
#
# COMPACT_ATOMS: atom_id res chain seq x y z
N MET A 1 -46.68 -70.57 38.26
CA MET A 1 -46.52 -69.46 39.25
C MET A 1 -45.03 -69.03 39.21
N GLY A 2 -44.76 -67.79 38.91
CA GLY A 2 -43.42 -67.28 39.09
C GLY A 2 -43.01 -66.34 37.95
N LEU A 3 -43.19 -65.09 38.20
CA LEU A 3 -42.98 -63.95 37.34
C LEU A 3 -41.50 -63.71 36.98
N GLY A 4 -41.29 -63.41 35.67
CA GLY A 4 -40.00 -62.99 35.14
C GLY A 4 -39.74 -61.53 35.39
N THR A 5 -38.48 -61.22 35.66
CA THR A 5 -37.97 -59.85 35.72
C THR A 5 -37.16 -59.59 34.47
N LYS A 6 -37.55 -58.50 33.79
CA LYS A 6 -36.90 -57.94 32.58
C LYS A 6 -35.59 -57.30 32.96
N GLY A 7 -34.48 -57.71 32.32
CA GLY A 7 -33.21 -56.98 32.30
C GLY A 7 -33.20 -55.90 31.25
N SER A 8 -32.93 -54.69 31.67
CA SER A 8 -32.78 -53.52 30.79
C SER A 8 -31.31 -53.43 30.31
N LEU A 9 -31.10 -53.54 29.01
CA LEU A 9 -29.84 -53.26 28.33
C LEU A 9 -29.72 -51.74 28.10
N GLY A 10 -28.88 -51.11 28.91
CA GLY A 10 -28.49 -49.70 28.69
C GLY A 10 -27.38 -49.62 27.66
N TYR A 11 -27.72 -49.09 26.50
CA TYR A 11 -26.74 -48.65 25.50
C TYR A 11 -26.23 -47.26 25.86
N GLY A 12 -25.03 -47.19 26.46
CA GLY A 12 -24.32 -45.96 26.67
C GLY A 12 -23.64 -45.52 25.37
N PHE A 13 -24.26 -44.58 24.62
CA PHE A 13 -23.57 -43.82 23.58
C PHE A 13 -22.85 -42.63 24.23
N SER A 14 -21.55 -42.78 24.53
CA SER A 14 -20.66 -41.64 24.78
C SER A 14 -20.19 -41.07 23.46
N GLY A 15 -21.03 -40.29 22.78
CA GLY A 15 -20.63 -39.49 21.69
C GLY A 15 -19.81 -38.31 22.19
N GLN A 16 -18.47 -38.39 22.13
CA GLN A 16 -17.63 -37.21 22.21
C GLN A 16 -17.91 -36.37 20.95
N ILE A 17 -18.65 -35.28 21.15
CA ILE A 17 -18.76 -34.21 20.17
C ILE A 17 -17.34 -33.62 20.04
N ARG A 18 -16.60 -34.03 19.01
CA ARG A 18 -15.40 -33.32 18.57
C ARG A 18 -15.83 -31.92 18.22
N GLN A 19 -15.49 -30.94 19.03
CA GLN A 19 -15.52 -29.53 18.64
C GLN A 19 -14.61 -29.40 17.39
N PRO A 20 -15.08 -28.74 16.35
CA PRO A 20 -14.19 -28.44 15.23
C PRO A 20 -13.02 -27.61 15.79
N SER A 21 -11.81 -28.09 15.64
CA SER A 21 -10.63 -27.28 15.83
C SER A 21 -10.73 -26.15 14.80
N PHE A 22 -11.06 -24.94 15.26
CA PHE A 22 -10.83 -23.75 14.45
C PHE A 22 -9.35 -23.76 14.15
N ALA A 23 -9.00 -24.11 12.92
CA ALA A 23 -7.69 -23.84 12.37
C ALA A 23 -7.45 -22.35 12.67
N ARG A 24 -6.31 -22.02 13.27
CA ARG A 24 -5.89 -20.64 13.43
C ARG A 24 -5.90 -20.06 12.01
N GLU A 25 -6.90 -19.24 11.68
CA GLU A 25 -6.86 -18.47 10.43
C GLU A 25 -5.53 -17.74 10.46
N SER A 26 -4.68 -18.01 9.47
CA SER A 26 -3.40 -17.33 9.37
C SER A 26 -3.73 -15.87 9.07
N MET A 27 -3.35 -14.98 9.98
CA MET A 27 -3.62 -13.55 9.81
C MET A 27 -2.88 -13.04 8.59
N LEU A 28 -3.58 -12.32 7.70
CA LEU A 28 -3.01 -11.64 6.54
C LEU A 28 -1.81 -10.79 7.00
N THR A 29 -0.67 -10.94 6.35
CA THR A 29 0.52 -10.12 6.65
C THR A 29 0.94 -9.34 5.42
N LEU A 30 1.06 -8.02 5.57
CA LEU A 30 1.62 -7.13 4.56
C LEU A 30 3.11 -6.91 4.85
N TYR A 31 3.95 -7.17 3.89
CA TYR A 31 5.39 -6.87 3.91
C TYR A 31 5.67 -5.68 2.99
N SER A 32 6.25 -4.63 3.55
CA SER A 32 6.54 -3.41 2.80
C SER A 32 7.78 -2.68 3.32
N TYR A 33 8.14 -1.55 2.71
CA TYR A 33 9.22 -0.72 3.23
C TYR A 33 8.80 -0.03 4.54
N PRO A 34 9.76 0.32 5.41
CA PRO A 34 9.48 1.00 6.66
C PRO A 34 8.85 2.38 6.47
N GLU A 35 8.20 2.82 7.54
CA GLU A 35 7.66 4.17 7.66
C GLU A 35 8.74 5.25 7.51
N LEU A 36 8.36 6.39 6.96
CA LEU A 36 9.20 7.57 6.88
C LEU A 36 8.31 8.83 6.79
N PHE A 37 8.69 9.91 7.46
CA PHE A 37 7.96 11.18 7.45
C PHE A 37 6.46 11.05 7.81
N GLY A 38 6.12 10.11 8.68
CA GLY A 38 4.75 9.94 9.15
C GLY A 38 3.83 9.11 8.24
N VAL A 39 4.32 8.57 7.13
CA VAL A 39 3.58 7.60 6.31
C VAL A 39 4.03 6.18 6.62
N ALA A 40 3.09 5.25 6.65
CA ALA A 40 3.30 3.86 7.08
C ALA A 40 4.24 3.06 6.14
N ASP A 41 4.48 3.54 4.94
CA ASP A 41 5.44 2.97 3.99
C ASP A 41 6.04 4.10 3.15
N ASN A 42 7.36 4.12 3.03
CA ASN A 42 8.07 5.13 2.23
C ASN A 42 8.04 4.86 0.72
N ASN A 43 7.22 3.93 0.26
CA ASN A 43 7.01 3.61 -1.15
C ASN A 43 5.51 3.68 -1.49
N GLY A 44 5.17 4.34 -2.60
CA GLY A 44 3.79 4.53 -3.01
C GLY A 44 2.99 3.24 -3.23
N TYR A 45 3.64 2.19 -3.71
CA TYR A 45 2.97 0.90 -3.93
C TYR A 45 2.63 0.17 -2.62
N GLY A 46 3.52 0.17 -1.63
CA GLY A 46 3.25 -0.43 -0.34
C GLY A 46 2.21 0.38 0.43
N LEU A 47 2.34 1.71 0.44
CA LEU A 47 1.37 2.60 1.08
C LEU A 47 -0.03 2.49 0.44
N LYS A 48 -0.13 2.29 -0.87
CA LYS A 48 -1.38 1.98 -1.58
C LYS A 48 -2.05 0.72 -1.03
N VAL A 49 -1.31 -0.39 -0.87
CA VAL A 49 -1.85 -1.64 -0.33
C VAL A 49 -2.25 -1.48 1.13
N PHE A 50 -1.41 -0.81 1.93
CA PHE A 50 -1.73 -0.48 3.32
C PHE A 50 -3.05 0.31 3.42
N ALA A 51 -3.19 1.38 2.63
CA ALA A 51 -4.39 2.20 2.63
C ALA A 51 -5.63 1.40 2.18
N PHE A 52 -5.49 0.59 1.14
CA PHE A 52 -6.57 -0.27 0.66
C PHE A 52 -7.08 -1.23 1.74
N LEU A 53 -6.17 -1.91 2.44
CA LEU A 53 -6.52 -2.82 3.54
C LEU A 53 -7.26 -2.07 4.67
N ARG A 54 -6.79 -0.87 5.03
CA ARG A 54 -7.44 -0.04 6.06
C ARG A 54 -8.83 0.44 5.63
N LEU A 55 -8.99 0.93 4.40
CA LEU A 55 -10.29 1.36 3.86
C LEU A 55 -11.31 0.22 3.78
N CYS A 56 -10.83 -1.01 3.53
CA CYS A 56 -11.67 -2.20 3.55
C CYS A 56 -11.88 -2.77 4.97
N SER A 57 -11.35 -2.14 6.01
CA SER A 57 -11.41 -2.60 7.41
C SER A 57 -10.89 -4.04 7.58
N MET A 58 -9.92 -4.44 6.76
CA MET A 58 -9.32 -5.78 6.83
C MET A 58 -8.31 -5.84 7.98
N PRO A 59 -8.38 -6.88 8.84
CA PRO A 59 -7.33 -7.11 9.84
C PRO A 59 -6.07 -7.65 9.16
N PHE A 60 -4.91 -7.08 9.48
CA PHE A 60 -3.62 -7.55 8.97
C PHE A 60 -2.47 -7.18 9.90
N GLN A 61 -1.38 -7.96 9.85
CA GLN A 61 -0.09 -7.56 10.41
C GLN A 61 0.70 -6.79 9.37
N HIS A 62 1.45 -5.78 9.81
CA HIS A 62 2.31 -5.00 8.93
C HIS A 62 3.77 -5.21 9.34
N GLU A 63 4.52 -5.88 8.46
CA GLU A 63 5.93 -6.18 8.65
C GLU A 63 6.79 -5.31 7.75
N HIS A 64 7.78 -4.66 8.33
CA HIS A 64 8.68 -3.78 7.62
C HIS A 64 9.99 -4.46 7.26
N VAL A 65 10.36 -4.42 5.98
CA VAL A 65 11.59 -5.01 5.46
C VAL A 65 12.31 -4.04 4.52
N PHE A 66 13.65 -4.03 4.56
CA PHE A 66 14.47 -3.28 3.60
C PHE A 66 14.96 -4.16 2.45
N ASP A 67 15.18 -5.44 2.73
CA ASP A 67 15.67 -6.40 1.75
C ASP A 67 14.51 -7.15 1.09
N ALA A 68 14.30 -6.89 -0.19
CA ALA A 68 13.27 -7.54 -0.99
C ALA A 68 13.74 -8.86 -1.65
N SER A 69 14.93 -9.35 -1.35
CA SER A 69 15.52 -10.51 -2.05
C SER A 69 14.69 -11.79 -1.92
N SER A 70 14.00 -11.97 -0.80
CA SER A 70 13.09 -13.11 -0.54
C SER A 70 11.65 -12.87 -0.98
N ALA A 71 11.31 -11.64 -1.39
CA ALA A 71 9.96 -11.32 -1.82
C ALA A 71 9.64 -11.92 -3.20
N PRO A 72 8.36 -12.24 -3.49
CA PRO A 72 7.93 -12.60 -4.83
C PRO A 72 8.40 -11.53 -5.83
N ARG A 73 9.01 -11.95 -6.94
CA ARG A 73 9.59 -11.04 -7.95
C ARG A 73 10.70 -10.12 -7.42
N GLN A 74 11.22 -10.35 -6.19
CA GLN A 74 12.22 -9.53 -5.53
C GLN A 74 11.80 -8.04 -5.44
N GLN A 75 10.52 -7.81 -5.16
CA GLN A 75 9.91 -6.48 -5.08
C GLN A 75 8.91 -6.40 -3.92
N LEU A 76 8.81 -5.21 -3.32
CA LEU A 76 7.82 -4.86 -2.32
C LEU A 76 6.74 -3.94 -2.94
N PRO A 77 5.50 -4.00 -2.45
CA PRO A 77 5.01 -4.85 -1.37
C PRO A 77 4.71 -6.29 -1.81
N TYR A 78 4.60 -7.17 -0.83
CA TYR A 78 3.92 -8.45 -0.98
C TYR A 78 3.08 -8.74 0.26
N ILE A 79 2.10 -9.64 0.12
CA ILE A 79 1.34 -10.17 1.25
C ILE A 79 1.61 -11.67 1.41
N VAL A 80 1.41 -12.16 2.65
CA VAL A 80 1.24 -13.58 2.92
C VAL A 80 -0.20 -13.78 3.40
N ASP A 81 -0.95 -14.58 2.67
CA ASP A 81 -2.36 -14.84 2.91
C ASP A 81 -2.62 -16.35 2.84
N ASP A 82 -3.01 -16.96 3.98
CA ASP A 82 -3.14 -18.42 4.15
C ASP A 82 -1.89 -19.20 3.72
N GLY A 83 -0.71 -18.62 3.92
CA GLY A 83 0.58 -19.23 3.57
C GLY A 83 1.01 -19.03 2.11
N GLU A 84 0.19 -18.41 1.28
CA GLU A 84 0.53 -18.02 -0.09
C GLU A 84 1.17 -16.63 -0.12
N SER A 85 2.33 -16.49 -0.76
CA SER A 85 3.02 -15.22 -0.96
C SER A 85 2.63 -14.58 -2.29
N ILE A 86 2.02 -13.39 -2.25
CA ILE A 86 1.50 -12.68 -3.41
C ILE A 86 2.18 -11.32 -3.52
N GLY A 87 2.91 -11.10 -4.59
CA GLY A 87 3.59 -9.83 -4.88
C GLY A 87 2.91 -9.04 -5.99
N ASP A 88 3.29 -7.76 -6.11
CA ASP A 88 2.70 -6.74 -6.98
C ASP A 88 1.40 -6.15 -6.43
N SER A 89 1.39 -4.82 -6.25
CA SER A 89 0.27 -4.12 -5.60
C SER A 89 -1.07 -4.29 -6.31
N GLN A 90 -1.08 -4.43 -7.63
CA GLN A 90 -2.32 -4.66 -8.40
C GLN A 90 -2.80 -6.09 -8.27
N ILE A 91 -1.87 -7.07 -8.33
CA ILE A 91 -2.19 -8.49 -8.14
C ILE A 91 -2.71 -8.72 -6.72
N ILE A 92 -2.09 -8.08 -5.72
CA ILE A 92 -2.53 -8.13 -4.32
C ILE A 92 -3.97 -7.63 -4.20
N ILE A 93 -4.27 -6.45 -4.72
CA ILE A 93 -5.61 -5.86 -4.63
C ILE A 93 -6.64 -6.75 -5.36
N ALA A 94 -6.32 -7.25 -6.55
CA ALA A 94 -7.20 -8.16 -7.30
C ALA A 94 -7.46 -9.48 -6.54
N HIS A 95 -6.43 -10.05 -5.90
CA HIS A 95 -6.57 -11.23 -5.04
C HIS A 95 -7.52 -10.95 -3.87
N LEU A 96 -7.33 -9.82 -3.16
CA LEU A 96 -8.15 -9.44 -2.01
C LEU A 96 -9.61 -9.23 -2.42
N PHE A 97 -9.88 -8.57 -3.54
CA PHE A 97 -11.24 -8.44 -4.08
C PHE A 97 -11.90 -9.80 -4.33
N SER A 98 -11.18 -10.71 -4.99
CA SER A 98 -11.70 -12.02 -5.34
C SER A 98 -11.96 -12.89 -4.12
N LYS A 99 -10.98 -13.00 -3.21
CA LYS A 99 -11.04 -13.89 -2.05
C LYS A 99 -12.02 -13.42 -0.99
N TYR A 100 -12.02 -12.12 -0.68
CA TYR A 100 -12.79 -11.54 0.41
C TYR A 100 -14.09 -10.87 -0.06
N ARG A 101 -14.38 -10.87 -1.36
CA ARG A 101 -15.59 -10.27 -1.96
C ARG A 101 -15.79 -8.83 -1.51
N LEU A 102 -14.72 -8.04 -1.59
CA LEU A 102 -14.74 -6.65 -1.15
C LEU A 102 -15.66 -5.80 -2.03
N THR A 103 -16.34 -4.84 -1.41
CA THR A 103 -17.42 -4.04 -2.01
C THR A 103 -17.06 -2.55 -2.16
N ILE A 104 -15.81 -2.17 -1.89
CA ILE A 104 -15.38 -0.75 -1.92
C ILE A 104 -15.59 -0.10 -3.30
N ASP A 105 -15.57 -0.87 -4.38
CA ASP A 105 -15.80 -0.43 -5.76
C ASP A 105 -17.19 -0.80 -6.30
N ASP A 106 -18.11 -1.21 -5.44
CA ASP A 106 -19.48 -1.53 -5.87
C ASP A 106 -20.19 -0.28 -6.38
N GLY A 107 -20.93 -0.46 -7.46
CA GLY A 107 -21.65 0.63 -8.11
C GLY A 107 -20.85 1.46 -9.10
N LEU A 108 -19.54 1.26 -9.24
CA LEU A 108 -18.76 1.92 -10.28
C LEU A 108 -19.22 1.46 -11.67
N THR A 109 -19.42 2.42 -12.56
CA THR A 109 -19.72 2.19 -13.99
C THR A 109 -18.46 1.69 -14.72
N GLY A 110 -18.66 1.13 -15.93
CA GLY A 110 -17.54 0.74 -16.78
C GLY A 110 -16.57 1.91 -17.07
N ALA A 111 -17.11 3.09 -17.39
CA ALA A 111 -16.30 4.28 -17.66
C ALA A 111 -15.47 4.74 -16.43
N GLN A 112 -16.02 4.59 -15.22
CA GLN A 112 -15.28 4.88 -13.99
C GLN A 112 -14.13 3.88 -13.77
N ARG A 113 -14.37 2.59 -14.00
CA ARG A 113 -13.32 1.56 -13.94
C ARG A 113 -12.23 1.77 -14.98
N ASP A 114 -12.58 2.23 -16.19
CA ASP A 114 -11.61 2.61 -17.21
C ASP A 114 -10.76 3.81 -16.74
N THR A 115 -11.39 4.80 -16.09
CA THR A 115 -10.70 5.94 -15.48
C THR A 115 -9.74 5.47 -14.38
N ASP A 116 -10.15 4.56 -13.51
CA ASP A 116 -9.29 3.97 -12.46
C ASP A 116 -8.07 3.27 -13.05
N HIS A 117 -8.29 2.54 -14.15
CA HIS A 117 -7.18 1.91 -14.86
C HIS A 117 -6.18 2.95 -15.39
N LEU A 118 -6.67 4.01 -16.02
CA LEU A 118 -5.81 5.09 -16.54
C LEU A 118 -5.05 5.80 -15.41
N ILE A 119 -5.73 6.13 -14.30
CA ILE A 119 -5.09 6.72 -13.11
C ILE A 119 -3.99 5.80 -12.60
N THR A 120 -4.28 4.51 -12.46
CA THR A 120 -3.29 3.54 -11.96
C THR A 120 -2.05 3.49 -12.86
N ARG A 121 -2.23 3.49 -14.19
CA ARG A 121 -1.10 3.50 -15.13
C ARG A 121 -0.29 4.79 -15.06
N MET A 122 -0.96 5.91 -14.87
CA MET A 122 -0.32 7.22 -14.68
C MET A 122 0.47 7.26 -13.37
N LEU A 123 -0.07 6.70 -12.27
CA LEU A 123 0.65 6.58 -11.00
C LEU A 123 1.91 5.70 -11.13
N ASP A 124 1.87 4.65 -11.95
CA ASP A 124 3.06 3.84 -12.26
C ASP A 124 4.17 4.67 -12.93
N ASP A 125 3.82 5.66 -13.76
CA ASP A 125 4.79 6.57 -14.38
C ASP A 125 5.26 7.65 -13.40
N LEU A 126 4.34 8.25 -12.63
CA LEU A 126 4.63 9.22 -11.56
C LEU A 126 5.60 8.64 -10.52
N TYR A 127 5.52 7.32 -10.22
CA TYR A 127 6.45 6.64 -9.33
C TYR A 127 7.92 6.90 -9.69
N TRP A 128 8.24 6.86 -10.97
CA TRP A 128 9.62 7.02 -11.43
C TRP A 128 10.14 8.42 -11.16
N VAL A 129 9.32 9.44 -11.37
CA VAL A 129 9.69 10.84 -11.07
C VAL A 129 9.80 11.06 -9.56
N MET A 130 8.84 10.54 -8.78
CA MET A 130 8.87 10.61 -7.32
C MET A 130 10.12 9.91 -6.75
N SER A 131 10.45 8.72 -7.26
CA SER A 131 11.63 7.97 -6.83
C SER A 131 12.93 8.65 -7.27
N TYR A 132 12.96 9.19 -8.50
CA TYR A 132 14.07 9.98 -9.02
C TYR A 132 14.40 11.16 -8.11
N SER A 133 13.41 11.90 -7.64
CA SER A 133 13.59 13.06 -6.78
C SER A 133 14.33 12.75 -5.47
N ARG A 134 14.26 11.52 -5.00
CA ARG A 134 14.86 11.07 -3.73
C ARG A 134 16.25 10.49 -3.91
N TRP A 135 16.42 9.69 -4.94
CA TRP A 135 17.62 8.89 -5.12
C TRP A 135 18.61 9.48 -6.14
N ARG A 136 18.11 10.18 -7.18
CA ARG A 136 18.94 10.67 -8.28
C ARG A 136 19.32 12.14 -8.13
N ASP A 137 18.38 12.98 -7.72
CA ASP A 137 18.59 14.43 -7.66
C ASP A 137 19.50 14.79 -6.48
N GLU A 138 20.67 15.35 -6.81
CA GLU A 138 21.70 15.71 -5.81
C GLU A 138 21.25 16.83 -4.86
N ARG A 139 20.21 17.60 -5.23
CA ARG A 139 19.63 18.65 -4.38
C ARG A 139 18.89 18.05 -3.18
N PHE A 140 18.30 16.84 -3.36
CA PHE A 140 17.38 16.25 -2.39
C PHE A 140 17.88 14.93 -1.77
N TRP A 141 18.77 14.22 -2.46
CA TRP A 141 19.35 12.97 -1.95
C TRP A 141 19.94 13.06 -0.54
N PRO A 142 20.75 14.10 -0.17
CA PRO A 142 21.29 14.18 1.17
C PRO A 142 20.21 14.20 2.26
N HIS A 143 19.13 14.97 2.06
CA HIS A 143 18.01 15.05 3.01
C HIS A 143 17.28 13.71 3.16
N PHE A 144 17.03 13.02 2.05
CA PHE A 144 16.38 11.71 2.06
C PHE A 144 17.26 10.65 2.76
N ARG A 145 18.56 10.60 2.43
CA ARG A 145 19.54 9.72 3.08
C ARG A 145 19.55 9.95 4.59
N ASP A 146 19.71 11.19 5.01
CA ASP A 146 19.87 11.55 6.43
C ASP A 146 18.60 11.26 7.23
N ALA A 147 17.43 11.45 6.63
CA ALA A 147 16.16 11.06 7.25
C ALA A 147 16.06 9.53 7.45
N LEU A 148 16.46 8.74 6.45
CA LEU A 148 16.49 7.28 6.56
C LEU A 148 17.45 6.80 7.66
N LEU A 149 18.66 7.32 7.70
CA LEU A 149 19.67 6.96 8.72
C LEU A 149 19.23 7.38 10.13
N LYS A 150 18.56 8.53 10.25
CA LYS A 150 18.06 9.02 11.54
C LYS A 150 16.91 8.16 12.07
N GLN A 151 16.00 7.73 11.22
CA GLN A 151 14.79 7.00 11.63
C GLN A 151 15.07 5.49 11.80
N HIS A 152 16.01 4.93 11.04
CA HIS A 152 16.23 3.47 10.98
C HIS A 152 17.69 3.12 11.32
N SER A 153 17.93 2.78 12.58
CA SER A 153 19.28 2.47 13.09
C SER A 153 19.92 1.21 12.48
N SER A 154 19.15 0.36 11.82
CA SER A 154 19.65 -0.81 11.10
C SER A 154 20.28 -0.48 9.74
N LEU A 155 20.02 0.72 9.20
CA LEU A 155 20.61 1.18 7.95
C LEU A 155 22.03 1.71 8.15
N THR A 156 22.86 1.49 7.15
CA THR A 156 24.22 2.02 7.08
C THR A 156 24.42 2.90 5.85
N GLU A 157 25.35 3.83 5.90
CA GLU A 157 25.69 4.66 4.73
C GLU A 157 26.13 3.81 3.53
N ASP A 158 26.90 2.73 3.75
CA ASP A 158 27.30 1.82 2.68
C ASP A 158 26.12 1.08 2.07
N GLY A 159 25.17 0.64 2.89
CA GLY A 159 23.93 0.02 2.42
C GLY A 159 23.11 0.98 1.56
N LEU A 160 22.93 2.22 2.01
CA LEU A 160 22.20 3.25 1.25
C LEU A 160 22.94 3.66 -0.04
N ARG A 161 24.27 3.70 -0.04
CA ARG A 161 25.06 3.95 -1.24
C ARG A 161 24.84 2.86 -2.29
N LYS A 162 24.87 1.57 -1.89
CA LYS A 162 24.57 0.44 -2.79
C LYS A 162 23.13 0.47 -3.31
N ALA A 163 22.16 0.77 -2.44
CA ALA A 163 20.77 0.94 -2.85
C ALA A 163 20.59 2.08 -3.85
N ARG A 164 21.31 3.19 -3.65
CA ARG A 164 21.32 4.32 -4.60
C ARG A 164 21.90 3.92 -5.95
N GLU A 165 23.05 3.26 -5.97
CA GLU A 165 23.68 2.77 -7.21
C GLU A 165 22.73 1.86 -8.01
N PHE A 166 22.04 0.95 -7.32
CA PHE A 166 21.05 0.09 -7.93
C PHE A 166 19.87 0.89 -8.51
N ASN A 167 19.34 1.88 -7.78
CA ASN A 167 18.27 2.75 -8.27
C ASN A 167 18.72 3.60 -9.46
N LEU A 168 19.94 4.13 -9.47
CA LEU A 168 20.47 4.89 -10.61
C LEU A 168 20.52 4.04 -11.88
N GLN A 169 20.91 2.76 -11.79
CA GLN A 169 20.86 1.83 -12.91
C GLN A 169 19.44 1.58 -13.40
N ARG A 170 18.50 1.38 -12.48
CA ARG A 170 17.07 1.21 -12.81
C ARG A 170 16.54 2.42 -13.57
N TYR A 171 16.83 3.64 -13.11
CA TYR A 171 16.40 4.87 -13.79
C TYR A 171 17.00 4.99 -15.18
N TYR A 172 18.27 4.65 -15.35
CA TYR A 172 18.93 4.67 -16.65
C TYR A 172 18.25 3.71 -17.64
N PHE A 173 17.98 2.47 -17.24
CA PHE A 173 17.34 1.48 -18.10
C PHE A 173 15.87 1.77 -18.37
N GLN A 174 15.15 2.29 -17.39
CA GLN A 174 13.76 2.73 -17.56
C GLN A 174 13.66 3.95 -18.48
N GLY A 175 14.65 4.83 -18.45
CA GLY A 175 14.73 6.01 -19.31
C GLY A 175 14.69 7.33 -18.56
N ILE A 176 13.99 7.42 -17.40
CA ILE A 176 13.89 8.66 -16.62
C ILE A 176 15.26 9.19 -16.18
N GLY A 177 16.21 8.32 -15.92
CA GLY A 177 17.57 8.69 -15.53
C GLY A 177 18.42 9.34 -16.63
N ARG A 178 17.90 9.42 -17.85
CA ARG A 178 18.54 10.11 -19.00
C ARG A 178 18.04 11.53 -19.19
N TYR A 179 17.04 11.94 -18.40
CA TYR A 179 16.54 13.31 -18.41
C TYR A 179 17.37 14.18 -17.45
N GLU A 180 17.51 15.44 -17.83
CA GLU A 180 17.90 16.48 -16.88
C GLU A 180 16.79 16.64 -15.83
N PRO A 181 17.13 17.06 -14.58
CA PRO A 181 16.16 17.10 -13.49
C PRO A 181 14.86 17.83 -13.82
N ASP A 182 14.93 18.99 -14.40
CA ASP A 182 13.75 19.81 -14.69
C ASP A 182 12.82 19.12 -15.70
N ALA A 183 13.37 18.52 -16.76
CA ALA A 183 12.58 17.74 -17.73
C ALA A 183 11.99 16.46 -17.13
N ALA A 184 12.65 15.84 -16.15
CA ALA A 184 12.09 14.72 -15.41
C ALA A 184 10.89 15.18 -14.55
N TYR A 185 11.01 16.33 -13.88
CA TYR A 185 9.90 16.89 -13.10
C TYR A 185 8.71 17.32 -13.94
N GLU A 186 8.91 17.90 -15.11
CA GLU A 186 7.81 18.28 -16.03
C GLU A 186 6.87 17.11 -16.32
N ARG A 187 7.40 15.88 -16.46
CA ARG A 187 6.58 14.67 -16.64
C ARG A 187 5.69 14.40 -15.44
N GLY A 188 6.26 14.37 -14.23
CA GLY A 188 5.49 14.13 -13.01
C GLY A 188 4.51 15.26 -12.68
N LEU A 189 4.86 16.50 -12.99
CA LEU A 189 3.96 17.65 -12.84
C LEU A 189 2.75 17.55 -13.78
N ALA A 190 2.95 17.03 -15.01
CA ALA A 190 1.84 16.79 -15.94
C ALA A 190 0.87 15.71 -15.38
N ASP A 191 1.40 14.64 -14.80
CA ASP A 191 0.59 13.60 -14.14
C ASP A 191 -0.17 14.17 -12.92
N LEU A 192 0.49 14.95 -12.08
CA LEU A 192 -0.13 15.61 -10.92
C LEU A 192 -1.21 16.61 -11.35
N GLN A 193 -1.03 17.30 -12.48
CA GLN A 193 -2.04 18.20 -13.03
C GLN A 193 -3.32 17.45 -13.42
N VAL A 194 -3.19 16.25 -14.01
CA VAL A 194 -4.36 15.39 -14.31
C VAL A 194 -5.05 14.98 -13.02
N LEU A 195 -4.30 14.57 -11.98
CA LEU A 195 -4.90 14.25 -10.67
C LEU A 195 -5.63 15.45 -10.06
N ALA A 196 -5.05 16.66 -10.16
CA ALA A 196 -5.69 17.87 -9.66
C ALA A 196 -7.02 18.19 -10.37
N HIS A 197 -7.20 17.75 -11.62
CA HIS A 197 -8.48 17.88 -12.33
C HIS A 197 -9.48 16.76 -11.97
N LEU A 198 -9.00 15.55 -11.67
CA LEU A 198 -9.85 14.39 -11.41
C LEU A 198 -10.33 14.31 -9.96
N VAL A 199 -9.56 14.80 -9.01
CA VAL A 199 -9.92 14.82 -7.59
C VAL A 199 -10.73 16.08 -7.30
N PRO A 200 -12.02 15.97 -6.94
CA PRO A 200 -12.85 17.14 -6.63
C PRO A 200 -12.49 17.74 -5.27
N GLU A 201 -12.86 18.99 -5.06
CA GLU A 201 -12.76 19.63 -3.73
C GLU A 201 -13.66 18.92 -2.71
N GLY A 202 -13.09 18.49 -1.60
CA GLY A 202 -13.83 17.89 -0.48
C GLY A 202 -14.43 16.50 -0.76
N GLY A 203 -13.98 15.82 -1.83
CA GLY A 203 -14.49 14.50 -2.23
C GLY A 203 -13.39 13.54 -2.68
N TYR A 204 -13.82 12.42 -3.25
CA TYR A 204 -13.00 11.38 -3.84
C TYR A 204 -13.28 11.28 -5.35
N VAL A 205 -12.46 10.57 -6.10
CA VAL A 205 -12.56 10.53 -7.57
C VAL A 205 -13.97 10.21 -8.08
N HIS A 206 -14.68 9.32 -7.40
CA HIS A 206 -16.00 8.88 -7.83
C HIS A 206 -17.15 9.28 -6.87
N GLY A 207 -16.93 10.29 -6.04
CA GLY A 207 -18.01 10.82 -5.19
C GLY A 207 -17.61 11.11 -3.75
N SER A 208 -18.52 10.79 -2.81
CA SER A 208 -18.37 11.15 -1.40
C SER A 208 -17.71 10.08 -0.53
N LYS A 209 -17.41 8.91 -1.10
CA LYS A 209 -16.75 7.79 -0.40
C LYS A 209 -15.52 7.36 -1.19
N PRO A 210 -14.44 6.95 -0.51
CA PRO A 210 -13.27 6.46 -1.19
C PRO A 210 -13.54 5.13 -1.90
N THR A 211 -12.85 4.93 -3.01
CA THR A 211 -12.78 3.68 -3.78
C THR A 211 -11.35 3.18 -3.81
N SER A 212 -11.10 2.05 -4.44
CA SER A 212 -9.75 1.47 -4.50
C SER A 212 -8.74 2.39 -5.19
N VAL A 213 -9.17 3.21 -6.17
CA VAL A 213 -8.28 4.17 -6.85
C VAL A 213 -7.80 5.26 -5.90
N ASP A 214 -8.64 5.69 -4.96
CA ASP A 214 -8.26 6.71 -3.97
C ASP A 214 -7.15 6.21 -3.03
N ALA A 215 -7.15 4.92 -2.67
CA ALA A 215 -6.02 4.31 -1.96
C ALA A 215 -4.72 4.37 -2.80
N GLY A 216 -4.84 4.18 -4.11
CA GLY A 216 -3.74 4.36 -5.05
C GLY A 216 -3.20 5.79 -5.04
N ILE A 217 -4.06 6.76 -5.25
CA ILE A 217 -3.70 8.18 -5.24
C ILE A 217 -3.05 8.57 -3.91
N TYR A 218 -3.66 8.16 -2.79
CA TYR A 218 -3.10 8.41 -1.47
C TYR A 218 -1.69 7.85 -1.32
N GLY A 219 -1.44 6.61 -1.76
CA GLY A 219 -0.12 5.99 -1.68
C GLY A 219 0.99 6.84 -2.28
N PHE A 220 0.72 7.52 -3.38
CA PHE A 220 1.71 8.37 -4.07
C PHE A 220 1.69 9.81 -3.54
N ILE A 221 0.52 10.43 -3.41
CA ILE A 221 0.43 11.82 -2.95
C ILE A 221 0.91 11.98 -1.51
N ALA A 222 0.61 11.04 -0.61
CA ALA A 222 1.11 11.09 0.77
C ALA A 222 2.64 10.97 0.82
N ASN A 223 3.22 10.14 -0.03
CA ASN A 223 4.66 10.00 -0.20
C ASN A 223 5.32 11.23 -0.84
N ILE A 224 4.57 12.19 -1.38
CA ILE A 224 5.05 13.50 -1.85
C ILE A 224 4.76 14.56 -0.79
N HIS A 225 3.53 14.62 -0.29
CA HIS A 225 3.03 15.68 0.60
C HIS A 225 3.69 15.69 1.98
N PHE A 226 3.75 14.52 2.64
CA PHE A 226 4.30 14.41 4.00
C PHE A 226 5.83 14.40 4.05
N TYR A 227 6.50 14.16 2.94
CA TYR A 227 7.96 14.19 2.91
C TYR A 227 8.47 15.61 3.22
N ASP A 228 9.39 15.69 4.18
CA ASP A 228 10.05 16.95 4.55
C ASP A 228 11.21 17.27 3.61
N ILE A 229 10.92 17.26 2.30
CA ILE A 229 11.86 17.56 1.22
C ILE A 229 11.11 18.39 0.18
N ASP A 230 11.51 19.64 -0.01
CA ASP A 230 10.81 20.61 -0.84
C ASP A 230 11.10 20.42 -2.33
N THR A 231 10.61 19.30 -2.89
CA THR A 231 10.73 18.99 -4.31
C THR A 231 9.70 19.76 -5.16
N PRO A 232 9.92 19.93 -6.47
CA PRO A 232 8.90 20.49 -7.37
C PRO A 232 7.55 19.76 -7.29
N LEU A 233 7.55 18.44 -7.09
CA LEU A 233 6.32 17.66 -6.90
C LEU A 233 5.59 18.07 -5.62
N LYS A 234 6.31 18.25 -4.51
CA LYS A 234 5.72 18.70 -3.23
C LYS A 234 5.15 20.09 -3.34
N GLN A 235 5.87 21.01 -3.96
CA GLN A 235 5.40 22.38 -4.19
C GLN A 235 4.09 22.39 -4.99
N PHE A 236 4.02 21.58 -6.04
CA PHE A 236 2.80 21.42 -6.82
C PHE A 236 1.65 20.89 -5.97
N VAL A 237 1.81 19.77 -5.27
CA VAL A 237 0.76 19.20 -4.41
C VAL A 237 0.30 20.22 -3.37
N SER A 238 1.24 20.91 -2.72
CA SER A 238 0.95 21.91 -1.68
C SER A 238 0.18 23.13 -2.21
N SER A 239 0.30 23.46 -3.48
CA SER A 239 -0.44 24.54 -4.14
C SER A 239 -1.86 24.15 -4.58
N HIS A 240 -2.22 22.84 -4.51
CA HIS A 240 -3.52 22.32 -4.93
C HIS A 240 -4.33 21.83 -3.73
N ALA A 241 -5.23 22.68 -3.21
CA ALA A 241 -6.00 22.43 -1.99
C ALA A 241 -6.79 21.11 -2.04
N ASN A 242 -7.36 20.75 -3.19
CA ASN A 242 -8.10 19.50 -3.37
C ASN A 242 -7.21 18.26 -3.17
N LEU A 243 -5.98 18.24 -3.69
CA LEU A 243 -5.05 17.14 -3.49
C LEU A 243 -4.63 17.03 -2.02
N VAL A 244 -4.36 18.17 -1.36
CA VAL A 244 -4.01 18.21 0.07
C VAL A 244 -5.18 17.71 0.92
N GLN A 245 -6.42 18.16 0.64
CA GLN A 245 -7.63 17.75 1.36
C GLN A 245 -7.88 16.24 1.20
N HIS A 246 -7.84 15.74 -0.03
CA HIS A 246 -7.99 14.30 -0.32
C HIS A 246 -6.94 13.46 0.43
N CYS A 247 -5.67 13.85 0.33
CA CYS A 247 -4.57 13.17 1.01
C CYS A 247 -4.76 13.17 2.53
N SER A 248 -5.11 14.32 3.12
CA SER A 248 -5.28 14.48 4.56
C SER A 248 -6.49 13.70 5.09
N ALA A 249 -7.61 13.69 4.34
CA ALA A 249 -8.80 12.92 4.70
C ALA A 249 -8.50 11.43 4.74
N LEU A 250 -7.86 10.90 3.70
CA LEU A 250 -7.45 9.50 3.67
C LEU A 250 -6.40 9.17 4.75
N HIS A 251 -5.43 10.06 4.98
CA HIS A 251 -4.44 9.86 6.02
C HIS A 251 -5.08 9.73 7.40
N ALA A 252 -6.04 10.59 7.72
CA ALA A 252 -6.79 10.51 8.98
C ALA A 252 -7.57 9.19 9.08
N GLU A 253 -8.22 8.74 8.01
CA GLU A 253 -9.00 7.52 7.99
C GLU A 253 -8.12 6.26 8.17
N VAL A 254 -7.03 6.14 7.39
CA VAL A 254 -6.18 4.95 7.43
C VAL A 254 -5.31 4.86 8.70
N THR A 255 -5.08 5.99 9.39
CA THR A 255 -4.32 6.03 10.64
C THR A 255 -5.19 5.93 11.90
N ALA A 256 -6.48 6.29 11.83
CA ALA A 256 -7.40 6.18 12.97
C ALA A 256 -7.61 4.73 13.45
N CYS A 257 -7.42 3.75 12.57
CA CYS A 257 -7.62 2.33 12.87
C CYS A 257 -6.45 1.64 13.60
N ARG A 258 -5.49 2.37 14.17
CA ARG A 258 -4.36 1.77 14.94
C ARG A 258 -4.77 1.05 16.24
N GLY A 259 -6.07 0.98 16.55
CA GLY A 259 -6.59 0.39 17.79
C GLY A 259 -6.83 -1.13 17.78
N THR A 260 -6.50 -1.86 16.72
CA THR A 260 -6.74 -3.31 16.58
C THR A 260 -5.48 -4.11 16.25
N GLU A 261 -4.31 -3.62 16.58
CA GLU A 261 -3.10 -4.45 16.62
C GLU A 261 -3.16 -5.28 17.90
N ALA A 262 -3.57 -6.56 17.76
CA ALA A 262 -3.64 -7.53 18.84
C ALA A 262 -2.33 -8.30 18.95
#